data_4945bd8ebc7b25907596264b8d5180f6
#
_entry.id   4945bd8ebc7b25907596264b8d5180f6
#
_cell.length_a   1.000
_cell.length_b   1.000
_cell.length_c   1.000
_cell.angle_alpha   90.00
_cell.angle_beta   90.00
_cell.angle_gamma   90.00
#
_symmetry.space_group_name_H-M   'P 1'
#
loop_
_entity.id
_entity.type
_entity.pdbx_description
1 polymer ?
#
loop_
_entity_poly.entity_id
_entity_poly.type
_entity_poly.pdbx_seq_one_letter_code
_entity_poly.pdbx_strand_id
1 'polypeptide(L)'
;MRYKIIQEVEAAGGMTEYINSGMAKLRIEESATRKQGRIDSGEDTVVGVNKYKLDEGEEEVQEVLQIDNTLVREKQISRINQVKAHRDEAAVKDVLDRLEQSARLDRSTSHGNDPENLMALSIEAARVRCTLGEISQALENVWGRHVPRSTVVQGAYSASFTSASSASGGATGNNNNSREEYDAILKEVEDFEKTEGRRPRILVAKMGQDGHDRGAKVIASGFSDLGFDVDVGPLFQTPEEVAMQALDSDVHVIGISSQAAGHRTLLPALKKELNSRGADHVVVVAGGVIPPQDYDYLINETKSCTAVFGPGTRITDAAKRVLDVIPRESG
;
A
#
# COMPACT_ATOMS: atom_id res chain seq x y z
N MET A 1 15.88 -20.52 -15.71
CA MET A 1 14.93 -19.83 -14.82
C MET A 1 13.59 -19.53 -15.50
N ARG A 2 13.56 -18.79 -16.62
CA ARG A 2 12.30 -18.39 -17.33
C ARG A 2 11.41 -19.58 -17.74
N TYR A 3 11.99 -20.65 -18.28
CA TYR A 3 11.25 -21.86 -18.67
C TYR A 3 10.53 -22.55 -17.52
N LYS A 4 11.12 -22.57 -16.31
CA LYS A 4 10.49 -23.18 -15.13
C LYS A 4 9.23 -22.44 -14.70
N ILE A 5 9.24 -21.10 -14.78
CA ILE A 5 8.07 -20.28 -14.44
C ILE A 5 6.94 -20.52 -15.46
N ILE A 6 7.26 -20.60 -16.75
CA ILE A 6 6.27 -20.92 -17.78
C ILE A 6 5.63 -22.29 -17.52
N GLN A 7 6.45 -23.31 -17.29
CA GLN A 7 5.96 -24.65 -16.97
C GLN A 7 5.07 -24.69 -15.72
N GLU A 8 5.42 -23.91 -14.71
CA GLU A 8 4.66 -23.80 -13.47
C GLU A 8 3.29 -23.14 -13.70
N VAL A 9 3.24 -22.07 -14.51
CA VAL A 9 2.00 -21.40 -14.89
C VAL A 9 1.10 -22.33 -15.71
N GLU A 10 1.67 -23.05 -16.69
CA GLU A 10 0.94 -24.03 -17.50
C GLU A 10 0.41 -25.19 -16.65
N ALA A 11 1.22 -25.70 -15.71
CA ALA A 11 0.81 -26.75 -14.79
C ALA A 11 -0.31 -26.34 -13.83
N ALA A 12 -0.41 -25.04 -13.53
CA ALA A 12 -1.48 -24.46 -12.71
C ALA A 12 -2.80 -24.25 -13.49
N GLY A 13 -2.84 -24.54 -14.79
CA GLY A 13 -4.01 -24.30 -15.64
C GLY A 13 -3.97 -22.98 -16.40
N GLY A 14 -2.80 -22.37 -16.53
CA GLY A 14 -2.58 -21.11 -17.22
C GLY A 14 -2.59 -19.88 -16.29
N MET A 15 -2.39 -18.70 -16.87
CA MET A 15 -2.17 -17.48 -16.11
C MET A 15 -3.39 -17.06 -15.27
N THR A 16 -4.60 -17.30 -15.75
CA THR A 16 -5.83 -16.97 -15.01
C THR A 16 -5.89 -17.73 -13.69
N GLU A 17 -5.71 -19.05 -13.73
CA GLU A 17 -5.71 -19.88 -12.52
C GLU A 17 -4.52 -19.57 -11.62
N TYR A 18 -3.36 -19.27 -12.20
CA TYR A 18 -2.17 -18.86 -11.46
C TYR A 18 -2.39 -17.55 -10.69
N ILE A 19 -3.11 -16.58 -11.27
CA ILE A 19 -3.52 -15.33 -10.60
C ILE A 19 -4.56 -15.61 -9.51
N ASN A 20 -5.59 -16.40 -9.83
CA ASN A 20 -6.66 -16.75 -8.89
C ASN A 20 -6.13 -17.50 -7.66
N SER A 21 -5.09 -18.31 -7.82
CA SER A 21 -4.42 -18.98 -6.70
C SER A 21 -3.63 -18.04 -5.78
N GLY A 22 -3.35 -16.79 -6.23
CA GLY A 22 -2.53 -15.81 -5.51
C GLY A 22 -1.03 -15.99 -5.71
N MET A 23 -0.58 -17.05 -6.40
CA MET A 23 0.86 -17.36 -6.56
C MET A 23 1.63 -16.29 -7.33
N ALA A 24 1.02 -15.69 -8.36
CA ALA A 24 1.65 -14.61 -9.11
C ALA A 24 2.02 -13.43 -8.19
N LYS A 25 1.08 -13.03 -7.34
CA LYS A 25 1.25 -11.93 -6.40
C LYS A 25 2.27 -12.25 -5.32
N LEU A 26 2.19 -13.45 -4.73
CA LEU A 26 3.13 -13.91 -3.71
C LEU A 26 4.59 -13.84 -4.20
N ARG A 27 4.86 -14.29 -5.43
CA ARG A 27 6.21 -14.23 -6.00
C ARG A 27 6.71 -12.82 -6.26
N ILE A 28 5.82 -11.91 -6.67
CA ILE A 28 6.17 -10.50 -6.83
C ILE A 28 6.52 -9.88 -5.48
N GLU A 29 5.73 -10.16 -4.46
CA GLU A 29 5.94 -9.65 -3.11
C GLU A 29 7.24 -10.21 -2.49
N GLU A 30 7.49 -11.51 -2.62
CA GLU A 30 8.72 -12.15 -2.16
C GLU A 30 9.96 -11.53 -2.84
N SER A 31 9.91 -11.35 -4.16
CA SER A 31 11.02 -10.75 -4.91
C SER A 31 11.26 -9.28 -4.50
N ALA A 32 10.20 -8.51 -4.29
CA ALA A 32 10.29 -7.12 -3.87
C ALA A 32 10.84 -6.99 -2.44
N THR A 33 10.37 -7.82 -1.52
CA THR A 33 10.82 -7.85 -0.13
C THR A 33 12.28 -8.25 -0.01
N ARG A 34 12.70 -9.28 -0.75
CA ARG A 34 14.13 -9.69 -0.83
C ARG A 34 15.01 -8.58 -1.39
N LYS A 35 14.54 -7.89 -2.44
CA LYS A 35 15.28 -6.74 -2.98
C LYS A 35 15.41 -5.62 -1.97
N GLN A 36 14.37 -5.31 -1.23
CA GLN A 36 14.42 -4.30 -0.17
C GLN A 36 15.41 -4.68 0.93
N GLY A 37 15.40 -5.94 1.39
CA GLY A 37 16.37 -6.44 2.35
C GLY A 37 17.82 -6.26 1.89
N ARG A 38 18.12 -6.52 0.60
CA ARG A 38 19.45 -6.32 0.03
C ARG A 38 19.85 -4.83 -0.03
N ILE A 39 18.91 -3.93 -0.25
CA ILE A 39 19.15 -2.49 -0.22
C ILE A 39 19.41 -2.03 1.23
N ASP A 40 18.57 -2.46 2.17
CA ASP A 40 18.65 -2.04 3.57
C ASP A 40 19.88 -2.62 4.29
N SER A 41 20.29 -3.85 3.94
CA SER A 41 21.54 -4.46 4.43
C SER A 41 22.81 -3.87 3.79
N GLY A 42 22.68 -3.09 2.71
CA GLY A 42 23.79 -2.55 1.96
C GLY A 42 24.43 -3.53 0.96
N GLU A 43 23.85 -4.72 0.75
CA GLU A 43 24.28 -5.68 -0.29
C GLU A 43 24.11 -5.08 -1.69
N ASP A 44 22.97 -4.43 -1.95
CA ASP A 44 22.71 -3.67 -3.18
C ASP A 44 22.97 -2.18 -2.95
N THR A 45 23.81 -1.58 -3.77
CA THR A 45 24.03 -0.13 -3.75
C THR A 45 23.05 0.57 -4.67
N VAL A 46 22.30 1.53 -4.11
CA VAL A 46 21.45 2.47 -4.86
C VAL A 46 21.98 3.88 -4.59
N VAL A 47 22.56 4.49 -5.64
CA VAL A 47 23.16 5.83 -5.56
C VAL A 47 22.11 6.86 -5.16
N GLY A 48 22.44 7.72 -4.21
CA GLY A 48 21.54 8.74 -3.67
C GLY A 48 20.50 8.21 -2.67
N VAL A 49 20.42 6.88 -2.47
CA VAL A 49 19.47 6.27 -1.53
C VAL A 49 20.20 5.66 -0.31
N ASN A 50 21.09 4.69 -0.52
CA ASN A 50 21.84 4.08 0.57
C ASN A 50 23.36 4.30 0.48
N LYS A 51 23.82 4.92 -0.61
CA LYS A 51 25.23 5.29 -0.81
C LYS A 51 25.34 6.56 -1.63
N TYR A 52 26.40 7.36 -1.40
CA TYR A 52 26.64 8.63 -2.09
C TYR A 52 25.44 9.59 -1.95
N LYS A 53 24.88 9.69 -0.76
CA LYS A 53 23.90 10.71 -0.40
C LYS A 53 24.59 12.07 -0.31
N LEU A 54 23.85 13.13 -0.60
CA LEU A 54 24.22 14.48 -0.23
C LEU A 54 24.10 14.65 1.29
N ASP A 55 24.86 15.55 1.87
CA ASP A 55 24.72 15.88 3.29
C ASP A 55 23.38 16.58 3.56
N GLU A 56 22.87 16.46 4.79
CA GLU A 56 21.61 17.09 5.16
C GLU A 56 21.69 18.62 4.97
N GLY A 57 20.80 19.15 4.14
CA GLY A 57 20.75 20.57 3.80
C GLY A 57 21.43 20.95 2.47
N GLU A 58 22.13 20.04 1.80
CA GLU A 58 22.68 20.27 0.45
C GLU A 58 21.69 19.90 -0.67
N GLU A 59 20.58 19.25 -0.36
CA GLU A 59 19.51 18.99 -1.33
C GLU A 59 18.76 20.28 -1.62
N GLU A 60 18.81 20.75 -2.86
CA GLU A 60 17.91 21.81 -3.33
C GLU A 60 16.46 21.29 -3.24
N VAL A 61 15.67 21.93 -2.40
CA VAL A 61 14.22 21.67 -2.32
C VAL A 61 13.61 22.11 -3.64
N GLN A 62 13.36 21.17 -4.54
CA GLN A 62 12.64 21.46 -5.77
C GLN A 62 11.21 21.90 -5.43
N GLU A 63 10.73 22.94 -6.08
CA GLU A 63 9.32 23.34 -6.00
C GLU A 63 8.44 22.18 -6.51
N VAL A 64 7.80 21.47 -5.59
CA VAL A 64 6.85 20.41 -5.92
C VAL A 64 5.47 21.05 -6.10
N LEU A 65 4.82 20.76 -7.23
CA LEU A 65 3.46 21.21 -7.49
C LEU A 65 2.51 20.73 -6.38
N GLN A 66 1.97 21.67 -5.62
CA GLN A 66 0.95 21.37 -4.60
C GLN A 66 -0.43 21.30 -5.24
N ILE A 67 -1.09 20.18 -5.08
CA ILE A 67 -2.46 19.99 -5.55
C ILE A 67 -3.40 20.11 -4.35
N ASP A 68 -4.29 21.10 -4.40
CA ASP A 68 -5.42 21.18 -3.47
C ASP A 68 -6.45 20.10 -3.82
N ASN A 69 -6.36 18.97 -3.13
CA ASN A 69 -7.23 17.82 -3.36
C ASN A 69 -8.71 18.13 -3.08
N THR A 70 -9.01 19.03 -2.14
CA THR A 70 -10.38 19.43 -1.82
C THR A 70 -11.00 20.18 -2.99
N LEU A 71 -10.29 21.19 -3.49
CA LEU A 71 -10.73 22.00 -4.62
C LEU A 71 -10.88 21.16 -5.90
N VAL A 72 -9.93 20.26 -6.17
CA VAL A 72 -9.98 19.35 -7.33
C VAL A 72 -11.20 18.42 -7.23
N ARG A 73 -11.44 17.84 -6.03
CA ARG A 73 -12.60 16.97 -5.78
C ARG A 73 -13.92 17.71 -5.99
N GLU A 74 -14.07 18.91 -5.43
CA GLU A 74 -15.29 19.74 -5.58
C GLU A 74 -15.56 20.11 -7.03
N LYS A 75 -14.54 20.54 -7.77
CA LYS A 75 -14.63 20.83 -9.19
C LYS A 75 -15.06 19.59 -9.99
N GLN A 76 -14.50 18.41 -9.68
CA GLN A 76 -14.86 17.19 -10.38
C GLN A 76 -16.29 16.75 -10.09
N ILE A 77 -16.76 16.85 -8.84
CA ILE A 77 -18.14 16.55 -8.46
C ILE A 77 -19.11 17.50 -9.19
N SER A 78 -18.81 18.79 -9.19
CA SER A 78 -19.61 19.78 -9.91
C SER A 78 -19.71 19.45 -11.40
N ARG A 79 -18.59 19.13 -12.04
CA ARG A 79 -18.56 18.73 -13.46
C ARG A 79 -19.37 17.48 -13.73
N ILE A 80 -19.27 16.45 -12.90
CA ILE A 80 -20.05 15.22 -13.03
C ILE A 80 -21.55 15.53 -12.92
N ASN A 81 -21.96 16.32 -11.94
CA ASN A 81 -23.37 16.72 -11.76
C ASN A 81 -23.90 17.49 -12.97
N GLN A 82 -23.11 18.40 -13.55
CA GLN A 82 -23.47 19.09 -14.77
C GLN A 82 -23.66 18.15 -15.96
N VAL A 83 -22.76 17.16 -16.14
CA VAL A 83 -22.89 16.16 -17.19
C VAL A 83 -24.16 15.34 -17.01
N LYS A 84 -24.43 14.85 -15.79
CA LYS A 84 -25.64 14.08 -15.47
C LYS A 84 -26.93 14.87 -15.69
N ALA A 85 -26.95 16.16 -15.39
CA ALA A 85 -28.12 17.01 -15.57
C ALA A 85 -28.51 17.25 -17.04
N HIS A 86 -27.60 17.05 -18.00
CA HIS A 86 -27.81 17.40 -19.41
C HIS A 86 -27.74 16.21 -20.38
N ARG A 87 -27.55 14.99 -19.87
CA ARG A 87 -27.48 13.77 -20.70
C ARG A 87 -28.85 13.12 -20.86
N ASP A 88 -29.00 12.24 -21.82
CA ASP A 88 -30.17 11.39 -21.99
C ASP A 88 -30.10 10.18 -21.04
N GLU A 89 -30.83 10.21 -19.97
CA GLU A 89 -30.87 9.13 -18.97
C GLU A 89 -31.44 7.81 -19.52
N ALA A 90 -32.34 7.86 -20.52
CA ALA A 90 -32.90 6.64 -21.13
C ALA A 90 -31.81 5.93 -21.96
N ALA A 91 -31.04 6.68 -22.74
CA ALA A 91 -29.92 6.13 -23.49
C ALA A 91 -28.79 5.61 -22.57
N VAL A 92 -28.52 6.30 -21.47
CA VAL A 92 -27.57 5.84 -20.45
C VAL A 92 -28.00 4.52 -19.84
N LYS A 93 -29.26 4.41 -19.44
CA LYS A 93 -29.82 3.17 -18.86
C LYS A 93 -29.74 2.02 -19.85
N ASP A 94 -30.18 2.23 -21.10
CA ASP A 94 -30.16 1.20 -22.14
C ASP A 94 -28.76 0.61 -22.35
N VAL A 95 -27.74 1.47 -22.54
CA VAL A 95 -26.39 0.99 -22.78
C VAL A 95 -25.76 0.30 -21.59
N LEU A 96 -26.06 0.75 -20.34
CA LEU A 96 -25.57 0.09 -19.12
C LEU A 96 -26.25 -1.28 -18.93
N ASP A 97 -27.56 -1.40 -19.19
CA ASP A 97 -28.29 -2.68 -19.13
C ASP A 97 -27.72 -3.67 -20.19
N ARG A 98 -27.42 -3.20 -21.40
CA ARG A 98 -26.76 -4.02 -22.46
C ARG A 98 -25.36 -4.41 -22.07
N LEU A 99 -24.59 -3.52 -21.45
CA LEU A 99 -23.24 -3.81 -20.96
C LEU A 99 -23.27 -4.91 -19.90
N GLU A 100 -24.20 -4.82 -18.94
CA GLU A 100 -24.39 -5.85 -17.91
C GLU A 100 -24.81 -7.20 -18.53
N GLN A 101 -25.74 -7.20 -19.49
CA GLN A 101 -26.14 -8.40 -20.20
C GLN A 101 -24.99 -9.02 -20.99
N SER A 102 -24.20 -8.21 -21.69
CA SER A 102 -23.00 -8.67 -22.42
C SER A 102 -21.97 -9.29 -21.47
N ALA A 103 -21.79 -8.72 -20.27
CA ALA A 103 -20.87 -9.24 -19.28
C ALA A 103 -21.34 -10.61 -18.70
N ARG A 104 -22.66 -10.88 -18.66
CA ARG A 104 -23.20 -12.18 -18.21
C ARG A 104 -23.03 -13.30 -19.24
N LEU A 105 -22.86 -12.94 -20.51
CA LEU A 105 -22.65 -13.89 -21.58
C LEU A 105 -21.17 -14.23 -21.69
N ASP A 106 -20.83 -15.52 -21.65
CA ASP A 106 -19.47 -15.96 -21.98
C ASP A 106 -19.21 -15.76 -23.48
N ARG A 107 -18.66 -14.59 -23.80
CA ARG A 107 -18.30 -14.21 -25.18
C ARG A 107 -16.81 -14.40 -25.46
N SER A 108 -16.16 -15.32 -24.76
CA SER A 108 -14.74 -15.64 -24.95
C SER A 108 -14.38 -15.99 -26.40
N THR A 109 -15.39 -16.36 -27.21
CA THR A 109 -15.27 -16.68 -28.63
C THR A 109 -15.76 -15.58 -29.58
N SER A 110 -16.32 -14.46 -29.07
CA SER A 110 -16.81 -13.38 -29.92
C SER A 110 -15.64 -12.63 -30.57
N HIS A 111 -15.63 -12.56 -31.90
CA HIS A 111 -14.64 -11.83 -32.68
C HIS A 111 -14.87 -10.32 -32.51
N GLY A 112 -13.81 -9.52 -32.62
CA GLY A 112 -13.80 -8.09 -32.35
C GLY A 112 -14.79 -7.19 -33.12
N ASN A 113 -15.58 -7.74 -34.03
CA ASN A 113 -16.63 -7.04 -34.78
C ASN A 113 -18.05 -7.18 -34.21
N ASP A 114 -18.21 -7.86 -33.06
CA ASP A 114 -19.51 -7.92 -32.38
C ASP A 114 -19.84 -6.55 -31.75
N PRO A 115 -20.92 -5.87 -32.19
CA PRO A 115 -21.29 -4.55 -31.67
C PRO A 115 -21.73 -4.62 -30.18
N GLU A 116 -22.06 -5.80 -29.68
CA GLU A 116 -22.42 -6.04 -28.28
C GLU A 116 -21.24 -6.50 -27.43
N ASN A 117 -19.99 -6.41 -27.92
CA ASN A 117 -18.83 -6.69 -27.08
C ASN A 117 -18.60 -5.56 -26.06
N LEU A 118 -17.96 -5.88 -24.94
CA LEU A 118 -17.77 -4.95 -23.81
C LEU A 118 -17.06 -3.65 -24.21
N MET A 119 -16.11 -3.69 -25.14
CA MET A 119 -15.40 -2.51 -25.59
C MET A 119 -16.30 -1.60 -26.42
N ALA A 120 -17.05 -2.16 -27.38
CA ALA A 120 -17.98 -1.40 -28.21
C ALA A 120 -19.05 -0.72 -27.35
N LEU A 121 -19.66 -1.46 -26.41
CA LEU A 121 -20.64 -0.94 -25.47
C LEU A 121 -20.04 0.11 -24.50
N SER A 122 -18.81 -0.06 -24.06
CA SER A 122 -18.13 0.94 -23.23
C SER A 122 -17.87 2.25 -23.99
N ILE A 123 -17.55 2.17 -25.29
CA ILE A 123 -17.40 3.33 -26.16
C ILE A 123 -18.75 4.03 -26.36
N GLU A 124 -19.82 3.26 -26.58
CA GLU A 124 -21.18 3.80 -26.70
C GLU A 124 -21.61 4.47 -25.39
N ALA A 125 -21.37 3.83 -24.24
CA ALA A 125 -21.64 4.38 -22.92
C ALA A 125 -20.90 5.73 -22.70
N ALA A 126 -19.63 5.81 -23.09
CA ALA A 126 -18.89 7.07 -23.02
C ALA A 126 -19.48 8.17 -23.93
N ARG A 127 -19.99 7.80 -25.12
CA ARG A 127 -20.63 8.73 -26.05
C ARG A 127 -21.95 9.30 -25.52
N VAL A 128 -22.77 8.49 -24.85
CA VAL A 128 -24.01 8.93 -24.19
C VAL A 128 -23.75 9.56 -22.81
N ARG A 129 -22.48 9.75 -22.45
CA ARG A 129 -22.06 10.44 -21.22
C ARG A 129 -22.29 9.65 -19.93
N CYS A 130 -22.17 8.32 -19.97
CA CYS A 130 -21.98 7.56 -18.76
C CYS A 130 -20.68 7.98 -18.06
N THR A 131 -20.69 8.01 -16.76
CA THR A 131 -19.47 8.20 -15.98
C THR A 131 -18.69 6.88 -15.92
N LEU A 132 -17.38 6.97 -15.66
CA LEU A 132 -16.54 5.79 -15.45
C LEU A 132 -17.09 4.89 -14.33
N GLY A 133 -17.59 5.51 -13.25
CA GLY A 133 -18.19 4.77 -12.13
C GLY A 133 -19.44 3.97 -12.54
N GLU A 134 -20.31 4.53 -13.38
CA GLU A 134 -21.51 3.82 -13.87
C GLU A 134 -21.14 2.62 -14.77
N ILE A 135 -20.18 2.80 -15.67
CA ILE A 135 -19.66 1.71 -16.52
C ILE A 135 -19.03 0.61 -15.65
N SER A 136 -18.18 0.98 -14.69
CA SER A 136 -17.56 0.02 -13.76
C SER A 136 -18.60 -0.69 -12.92
N GLN A 137 -19.63 0.02 -12.42
CA GLN A 137 -20.68 -0.57 -11.61
C GLN A 137 -21.49 -1.62 -12.36
N ALA A 138 -21.80 -1.39 -13.65
CA ALA A 138 -22.48 -2.38 -14.49
C ALA A 138 -21.69 -3.68 -14.60
N LEU A 139 -20.35 -3.60 -14.71
CA LEU A 139 -19.48 -4.77 -14.72
C LEU A 139 -19.35 -5.42 -13.33
N GLU A 140 -19.24 -4.62 -12.27
CA GLU A 140 -19.18 -5.09 -10.89
C GLU A 140 -20.46 -5.82 -10.45
N ASN A 141 -21.63 -5.44 -10.96
CA ASN A 141 -22.90 -6.13 -10.71
C ASN A 141 -22.88 -7.59 -11.20
N VAL A 142 -22.04 -7.89 -12.20
CA VAL A 142 -21.90 -9.24 -12.77
C VAL A 142 -20.77 -10.04 -12.10
N TRP A 143 -19.60 -9.43 -11.97
CA TRP A 143 -18.39 -10.14 -11.58
C TRP A 143 -17.93 -9.85 -10.14
N GLY A 144 -18.52 -8.85 -9.52
CA GLY A 144 -17.97 -8.30 -8.28
C GLY A 144 -16.63 -7.60 -8.51
N ARG A 145 -16.09 -7.04 -7.46
CA ARG A 145 -14.76 -6.44 -7.47
C ARG A 145 -13.72 -7.49 -7.09
N HIS A 146 -12.64 -7.57 -7.86
CA HIS A 146 -11.51 -8.42 -7.49
C HIS A 146 -10.87 -7.93 -6.19
N VAL A 147 -10.91 -8.76 -5.16
CA VAL A 147 -10.21 -8.53 -3.90
C VAL A 147 -9.01 -9.46 -3.85
N PRO A 148 -7.79 -8.94 -4.05
CA PRO A 148 -6.60 -9.77 -4.01
C PRO A 148 -6.39 -10.31 -2.59
N ARG A 149 -5.99 -11.59 -2.47
CA ARG A 149 -5.60 -12.15 -1.18
C ARG A 149 -4.40 -11.39 -0.64
N SER A 150 -4.50 -10.94 0.61
CA SER A 150 -3.40 -10.29 1.30
C SER A 150 -2.62 -11.37 2.05
N THR A 151 -1.35 -11.52 1.70
CA THR A 151 -0.41 -12.43 2.37
C THR A 151 0.83 -11.65 2.76
N VAL A 152 1.40 -11.98 3.92
CA VAL A 152 2.69 -11.44 4.35
C VAL A 152 3.74 -12.51 4.04
N VAL A 153 4.81 -12.12 3.37
CA VAL A 153 5.92 -13.01 3.05
C VAL A 153 6.88 -13.05 4.22
N GLN A 154 7.14 -14.22 4.78
CA GLN A 154 8.08 -14.39 5.89
C GLN A 154 9.44 -14.89 5.41
N GLY A 155 10.50 -14.43 6.07
CA GLY A 155 11.88 -14.85 5.81
C GLY A 155 12.55 -14.22 4.60
N ALA A 156 11.82 -13.44 3.78
CA ALA A 156 12.38 -12.86 2.56
C ALA A 156 13.23 -11.62 2.84
N TYR A 157 12.88 -10.83 3.85
CA TYR A 157 13.63 -9.67 4.29
C TYR A 157 14.84 -10.07 5.15
N SER A 158 14.61 -10.91 6.15
CA SER A 158 15.63 -11.39 7.08
C SER A 158 16.77 -12.17 6.40
N ALA A 159 16.48 -12.87 5.29
CA ALA A 159 17.48 -13.61 4.54
C ALA A 159 18.70 -12.76 4.10
N SER A 160 18.49 -11.46 3.85
CA SER A 160 19.56 -10.54 3.46
C SER A 160 20.49 -10.16 4.61
N PHE A 161 20.06 -10.31 5.86
CA PHE A 161 20.86 -10.06 7.05
C PHE A 161 21.53 -11.32 7.59
N THR A 162 20.99 -12.52 7.28
CA THR A 162 21.52 -13.80 7.74
C THR A 162 22.51 -14.43 6.78
N SER A 163 22.39 -14.21 5.45
CA SER A 163 23.25 -14.81 4.43
C SER A 163 24.60 -14.14 4.25
N ALA A 164 24.80 -12.95 4.78
CA ALA A 164 26.06 -12.19 4.68
C ALA A 164 27.26 -12.86 5.37
N SER A 165 27.07 -13.95 6.13
CA SER A 165 28.15 -14.68 6.82
C SER A 165 28.91 -15.68 5.95
N SER A 166 28.47 -15.98 4.71
CA SER A 166 29.07 -17.02 3.86
C SER A 166 29.80 -16.54 2.62
N ALA A 167 29.74 -15.25 2.26
CA ALA A 167 30.49 -14.67 1.16
C ALA A 167 31.80 -14.04 1.67
N SER A 168 32.80 -14.84 1.93
CA SER A 168 34.17 -14.44 2.12
C SER A 168 34.72 -13.83 0.81
N GLY A 169 34.82 -12.51 0.75
CA GLY A 169 35.47 -11.84 -0.37
C GLY A 169 35.04 -10.40 -0.57
N GLY A 170 35.57 -9.48 0.25
CA GLY A 170 35.56 -8.04 -0.07
C GLY A 170 34.38 -7.21 0.46
N ALA A 171 33.71 -7.62 1.50
CA ALA A 171 32.71 -6.77 2.16
C ALA A 171 33.39 -5.65 2.96
N THR A 172 33.30 -4.43 2.46
CA THR A 172 33.59 -3.19 3.22
C THR A 172 32.70 -3.17 4.47
N GLY A 173 33.23 -2.68 5.60
CA GLY A 173 32.70 -2.76 6.97
C GLY A 173 31.23 -2.38 7.27
N ASN A 174 30.42 -2.08 6.26
CA ASN A 174 29.01 -1.69 6.42
C ASN A 174 28.05 -2.88 6.70
N ASN A 175 28.39 -4.09 6.25
CA ASN A 175 27.45 -5.24 6.37
C ASN A 175 27.34 -5.77 7.81
N ASN A 176 28.40 -5.66 8.62
CA ASN A 176 28.37 -6.10 10.02
C ASN A 176 27.47 -5.18 10.86
N ASN A 177 27.51 -3.88 10.61
CA ASN A 177 26.71 -2.88 11.33
C ASN A 177 25.21 -3.09 11.07
N SER A 178 24.81 -3.35 9.82
CA SER A 178 23.41 -3.57 9.46
C SER A 178 22.82 -4.84 10.08
N ARG A 179 23.64 -5.87 10.28
CA ARG A 179 23.23 -7.08 10.98
C ARG A 179 23.06 -6.85 12.49
N GLU A 180 23.99 -6.14 13.09
CA GLU A 180 23.90 -5.78 14.51
C GLU A 180 22.68 -4.91 14.80
N GLU A 181 22.36 -3.97 13.90
CA GLU A 181 21.13 -3.16 13.97
C GLU A 181 19.88 -4.02 13.85
N TYR A 182 19.84 -4.99 12.91
CA TYR A 182 18.73 -5.92 12.74
C TYR A 182 18.53 -6.77 14.01
N ASP A 183 19.60 -7.38 14.53
CA ASP A 183 19.56 -8.21 15.72
C ASP A 183 19.15 -7.39 16.97
N ALA A 184 19.56 -6.13 17.06
CA ALA A 184 19.16 -5.22 18.13
C ALA A 184 17.66 -4.93 18.12
N ILE A 185 17.05 -4.76 16.94
CA ILE A 185 15.60 -4.56 16.81
C ILE A 185 14.84 -5.81 17.24
N LEU A 186 15.27 -6.99 16.79
CA LEU A 186 14.67 -8.26 17.23
C LEU A 186 14.66 -8.39 18.75
N LYS A 187 15.78 -8.06 19.38
CA LYS A 187 15.88 -8.09 20.85
C LYS A 187 14.93 -7.08 21.51
N GLU A 188 14.80 -5.90 20.94
CA GLU A 188 13.91 -4.87 21.47
C GLU A 188 12.43 -5.27 21.34
N VAL A 189 12.06 -5.97 20.26
CA VAL A 189 10.73 -6.57 20.10
C VAL A 189 10.49 -7.67 21.13
N GLU A 190 11.48 -8.53 21.37
CA GLU A 190 11.39 -9.55 22.43
C GLU A 190 11.26 -8.95 23.84
N ASP A 191 11.99 -7.86 24.09
CA ASP A 191 11.92 -7.17 25.39
C ASP A 191 10.58 -6.44 25.55
N PHE A 192 10.01 -5.90 24.46
CA PHE A 192 8.65 -5.36 24.44
C PHE A 192 7.62 -6.45 24.77
N GLU A 193 7.71 -7.62 24.14
CA GLU A 193 6.81 -8.76 24.40
C GLU A 193 6.86 -9.22 25.86
N LYS A 194 8.05 -9.24 26.46
CA LYS A 194 8.22 -9.59 27.88
C LYS A 194 7.59 -8.56 28.83
N THR A 195 7.63 -7.29 28.46
CA THR A 195 7.13 -6.19 29.30
C THR A 195 5.61 -6.04 29.16
N GLU A 196 5.12 -6.05 27.93
CA GLU A 196 3.70 -5.78 27.60
C GLU A 196 2.84 -7.05 27.52
N GLY A 197 3.47 -8.24 27.61
CA GLY A 197 2.77 -9.54 27.50
C GLY A 197 2.33 -9.92 26.10
N ARG A 198 2.57 -9.07 25.10
CA ARG A 198 2.28 -9.32 23.67
C ARG A 198 3.27 -8.58 22.77
N ARG A 199 3.41 -9.05 21.54
CA ARG A 199 4.27 -8.40 20.56
C ARG A 199 3.73 -7.03 20.14
N PRO A 200 4.61 -6.11 19.71
CA PRO A 200 4.15 -4.89 19.08
C PRO A 200 3.35 -5.22 17.82
N ARG A 201 2.11 -4.72 17.75
CA ARG A 201 1.18 -5.01 16.66
C ARG A 201 0.92 -3.79 15.82
N ILE A 202 1.06 -3.94 14.48
CA ILE A 202 0.90 -2.86 13.51
C ILE A 202 -0.13 -3.23 12.44
N LEU A 203 -1.05 -2.32 12.15
CA LEU A 203 -1.91 -2.37 10.96
C LEU A 203 -1.27 -1.55 9.84
N VAL A 204 -0.86 -2.22 8.76
CA VAL A 204 -0.43 -1.53 7.54
C VAL A 204 -1.63 -1.32 6.63
N ALA A 205 -2.02 -0.06 6.45
CA ALA A 205 -3.25 0.30 5.75
C ALA A 205 -3.01 1.30 4.60
N LYS A 206 -3.95 1.31 3.67
CA LYS A 206 -4.02 2.28 2.57
C LYS A 206 -5.40 2.89 2.51
N MET A 207 -5.46 4.23 2.47
CA MET A 207 -6.71 4.96 2.44
C MET A 207 -6.95 5.64 1.09
N GLY A 208 -8.22 5.80 0.75
CA GLY A 208 -8.66 6.51 -0.45
C GLY A 208 -8.34 5.76 -1.74
N GLN A 209 -8.28 6.48 -2.85
CA GLN A 209 -8.07 5.89 -4.19
C GLN A 209 -6.57 5.69 -4.50
N ASP A 210 -5.88 4.96 -3.64
CA ASP A 210 -4.47 4.64 -3.78
C ASP A 210 -4.24 3.13 -3.98
N GLY A 211 -3.95 2.73 -5.21
CA GLY A 211 -3.72 1.33 -5.60
C GLY A 211 -2.27 0.86 -5.53
N HIS A 212 -1.32 1.68 -5.03
CA HIS A 212 0.10 1.34 -4.97
C HIS A 212 0.41 0.40 -3.77
N ASP A 213 0.00 -0.86 -3.85
CA ASP A 213 0.04 -1.81 -2.73
C ASP A 213 1.41 -2.44 -2.44
N ARG A 214 2.31 -2.49 -3.44
CA ARG A 214 3.60 -3.17 -3.30
C ARG A 214 4.45 -2.63 -2.14
N GLY A 215 4.54 -1.30 -1.99
CA GLY A 215 5.29 -0.69 -0.89
C GLY A 215 4.74 -1.08 0.49
N ALA A 216 3.43 -1.01 0.67
CA ALA A 216 2.77 -1.41 1.91
C ALA A 216 3.08 -2.87 2.29
N LYS A 217 3.07 -3.78 1.30
CA LYS A 217 3.34 -5.20 1.53
C LYS A 217 4.80 -5.53 1.81
N VAL A 218 5.73 -4.82 1.18
CA VAL A 218 7.16 -4.92 1.50
C VAL A 218 7.40 -4.48 2.95
N ILE A 219 6.80 -3.36 3.38
CA ILE A 219 6.87 -2.90 4.76
C ILE A 219 6.25 -3.93 5.71
N ALA A 220 5.06 -4.43 5.43
CA ALA A 220 4.39 -5.45 6.24
C ALA A 220 5.27 -6.71 6.41
N SER A 221 5.88 -7.21 5.32
CA SER A 221 6.76 -8.35 5.36
C SER A 221 8.05 -8.08 6.15
N GLY A 222 8.64 -6.89 5.99
CA GLY A 222 9.82 -6.49 6.75
C GLY A 222 9.57 -6.37 8.26
N PHE A 223 8.45 -5.74 8.65
CA PHE A 223 8.04 -5.67 10.06
C PHE A 223 7.74 -7.05 10.65
N SER A 224 7.09 -7.94 9.87
CA SER A 224 6.86 -9.33 10.29
C SER A 224 8.18 -10.09 10.52
N ASP A 225 9.18 -9.92 9.65
CA ASP A 225 10.50 -10.53 9.79
C ASP A 225 11.30 -9.92 10.97
N LEU A 226 10.96 -8.70 11.41
CA LEU A 226 11.48 -8.05 12.61
C LEU A 226 10.70 -8.41 13.90
N GLY A 227 9.74 -9.33 13.81
CA GLY A 227 9.05 -9.89 14.95
C GLY A 227 7.77 -9.15 15.38
N PHE A 228 7.32 -8.15 14.63
CA PHE A 228 6.01 -7.52 14.88
C PHE A 228 4.87 -8.46 14.46
N ASP A 229 3.74 -8.35 15.15
CA ASP A 229 2.47 -8.84 14.66
C ASP A 229 1.92 -7.84 13.63
N VAL A 230 1.67 -8.30 12.41
CA VAL A 230 1.33 -7.42 11.29
C VAL A 230 -0.02 -7.79 10.69
N ASP A 231 -0.95 -6.83 10.73
CA ASP A 231 -2.19 -6.87 9.97
C ASP A 231 -2.06 -6.02 8.71
N VAL A 232 -2.66 -6.46 7.60
CA VAL A 232 -2.69 -5.71 6.35
C VAL A 232 -4.13 -5.41 5.98
N GLY A 233 -4.47 -4.13 5.91
CA GLY A 233 -5.78 -3.67 5.48
C GLY A 233 -6.02 -3.87 3.98
N PRO A 234 -7.29 -4.00 3.55
CA PRO A 234 -7.64 -3.99 2.15
C PRO A 234 -7.31 -2.63 1.49
N LEU A 235 -7.27 -2.62 0.14
CA LEU A 235 -7.10 -1.38 -0.61
C LEU A 235 -8.38 -0.52 -0.56
N PHE A 236 -8.20 0.79 -0.71
CA PHE A 236 -9.27 1.77 -0.86
C PHE A 236 -10.14 2.00 0.38
N GLN A 237 -9.62 1.68 1.56
CA GLN A 237 -10.34 1.94 2.80
C GLN A 237 -10.61 3.42 3.02
N THR A 238 -11.72 3.72 3.68
CA THR A 238 -11.98 5.03 4.26
C THR A 238 -11.26 5.19 5.60
N PRO A 239 -11.04 6.41 6.10
CA PRO A 239 -10.50 6.63 7.43
C PRO A 239 -11.31 5.93 8.54
N GLU A 240 -12.63 5.87 8.40
CA GLU A 240 -13.54 5.18 9.31
C GLU A 240 -13.28 3.66 9.34
N GLU A 241 -13.16 3.03 8.17
CA GLU A 241 -12.89 1.60 8.05
C GLU A 241 -11.52 1.22 8.62
N VAL A 242 -10.50 2.07 8.41
CA VAL A 242 -9.17 1.85 9.02
C VAL A 242 -9.23 1.98 10.53
N ALA A 243 -9.93 2.98 11.07
CA ALA A 243 -10.08 3.16 12.51
C ALA A 243 -10.82 1.96 13.14
N MET A 244 -11.88 1.46 12.51
CA MET A 244 -12.61 0.27 12.98
C MET A 244 -11.70 -0.96 12.96
N GLN A 245 -11.01 -1.22 11.86
CA GLN A 245 -10.10 -2.36 11.76
C GLN A 245 -8.99 -2.31 12.80
N ALA A 246 -8.44 -1.13 13.05
CA ALA A 246 -7.38 -0.95 14.05
C ALA A 246 -7.88 -1.30 15.47
N LEU A 247 -9.11 -0.92 15.82
CA LEU A 247 -9.73 -1.27 17.10
C LEU A 247 -10.06 -2.77 17.17
N ASP A 248 -10.65 -3.33 16.13
CA ASP A 248 -11.01 -4.76 16.07
C ASP A 248 -9.76 -5.65 16.16
N SER A 249 -8.65 -5.21 15.58
CA SER A 249 -7.37 -5.92 15.62
C SER A 249 -6.53 -5.59 16.86
N ASP A 250 -6.96 -4.66 17.71
CA ASP A 250 -6.26 -4.22 18.91
C ASP A 250 -4.77 -3.90 18.65
N VAL A 251 -4.54 -2.99 17.68
CA VAL A 251 -3.18 -2.64 17.25
C VAL A 251 -2.59 -1.51 18.09
N HIS A 252 -1.28 -1.52 18.30
CA HIS A 252 -0.55 -0.42 18.91
C HIS A 252 -0.33 0.73 17.91
N VAL A 253 -0.14 0.38 16.63
CA VAL A 253 0.26 1.32 15.59
C VAL A 253 -0.52 1.10 14.30
N ILE A 254 -0.87 2.19 13.63
CA ILE A 254 -1.35 2.20 12.25
C ILE A 254 -0.27 2.79 11.37
N GLY A 255 0.23 2.01 10.41
CA GLY A 255 1.16 2.47 9.38
C GLY A 255 0.41 2.78 8.07
N ILE A 256 0.29 4.05 7.71
CA ILE A 256 -0.40 4.47 6.49
C ILE A 256 0.60 4.60 5.35
N SER A 257 0.40 3.81 4.29
CA SER A 257 1.16 3.92 3.05
C SER A 257 0.44 4.84 2.06
N SER A 258 1.03 5.99 1.72
CA SER A 258 0.45 7.01 0.86
C SER A 258 1.33 7.33 -0.35
N GLN A 259 0.78 7.19 -1.58
CA GLN A 259 1.46 7.55 -2.82
C GLN A 259 0.59 8.40 -3.76
N ALA A 260 -0.69 8.58 -3.46
CA ALA A 260 -1.65 9.28 -4.31
C ALA A 260 -2.07 10.67 -3.76
N ALA A 261 -1.16 11.36 -3.06
CA ALA A 261 -1.32 12.73 -2.55
C ALA A 261 -2.55 12.97 -1.63
N GLY A 262 -3.18 11.90 -1.10
CA GLY A 262 -4.34 12.02 -0.21
C GLY A 262 -4.00 12.26 1.28
N HIS A 263 -2.72 12.27 1.65
CA HIS A 263 -2.27 12.28 3.04
C HIS A 263 -2.74 13.52 3.83
N ARG A 264 -2.76 14.71 3.20
CA ARG A 264 -3.18 15.96 3.88
C ARG A 264 -4.66 15.96 4.33
N THR A 265 -5.51 15.19 3.67
CA THR A 265 -6.94 15.11 4.01
C THR A 265 -7.27 13.83 4.78
N LEU A 266 -6.67 12.71 4.40
CA LEU A 266 -7.04 11.39 4.94
C LEU A 266 -6.42 11.12 6.32
N LEU A 267 -5.17 11.57 6.59
CA LEU A 267 -4.54 11.38 7.90
C LEU A 267 -5.25 12.19 9.00
N PRO A 268 -5.57 13.49 8.83
CA PRO A 268 -6.37 14.20 9.81
C PRO A 268 -7.78 13.60 10.01
N ALA A 269 -8.41 13.09 8.94
CA ALA A 269 -9.68 12.41 9.04
C ALA A 269 -9.57 11.10 9.86
N LEU A 270 -8.53 10.30 9.64
CA LEU A 270 -8.26 9.10 10.43
C LEU A 270 -8.05 9.43 11.91
N LYS A 271 -7.24 10.44 12.22
CA LYS A 271 -7.00 10.85 13.61
C LYS A 271 -8.29 11.31 14.30
N LYS A 272 -9.16 12.02 13.57
CA LYS A 272 -10.49 12.42 14.06
C LYS A 272 -11.36 11.20 14.36
N GLU A 273 -11.37 10.20 13.46
CA GLU A 273 -12.13 8.96 13.67
C GLU A 273 -11.62 8.17 14.89
N LEU A 274 -10.31 8.03 15.06
CA LEU A 274 -9.70 7.39 16.23
C LEU A 274 -10.10 8.10 17.52
N ASN A 275 -9.97 9.43 17.57
CA ASN A 275 -10.32 10.23 18.74
C ASN A 275 -11.82 10.10 19.07
N SER A 276 -12.71 10.11 18.06
CA SER A 276 -14.16 9.97 18.28
C SER A 276 -14.57 8.63 18.87
N ARG A 277 -13.71 7.61 18.73
CA ARG A 277 -13.90 6.24 19.23
C ARG A 277 -13.12 5.95 20.51
N GLY A 278 -12.46 6.96 21.08
CA GLY A 278 -11.63 6.78 22.30
C GLY A 278 -10.33 6.01 22.06
N ALA A 279 -9.86 5.96 20.81
CA ALA A 279 -8.64 5.27 20.38
C ALA A 279 -7.46 6.21 20.14
N ASP A 280 -7.39 7.32 20.88
CA ASP A 280 -6.32 8.32 20.80
C ASP A 280 -4.95 7.79 21.23
N HIS A 281 -4.91 6.67 21.96
CA HIS A 281 -3.71 5.93 22.33
C HIS A 281 -3.05 5.20 21.13
N VAL A 282 -3.81 4.91 20.07
CA VAL A 282 -3.26 4.27 18.88
C VAL A 282 -2.35 5.24 18.13
N VAL A 283 -1.08 4.83 17.96
CA VAL A 283 -0.08 5.63 17.25
C VAL A 283 -0.35 5.55 15.74
N VAL A 284 -0.29 6.68 15.06
CA VAL A 284 -0.37 6.75 13.60
C VAL A 284 0.99 7.16 13.05
N VAL A 285 1.51 6.38 12.12
CA VAL A 285 2.71 6.72 11.34
C VAL A 285 2.37 6.69 9.86
N ALA A 286 3.06 7.48 9.07
CA ALA A 286 2.83 7.56 7.63
C ALA A 286 4.11 7.32 6.85
N GLY A 287 4.01 6.70 5.69
CA GLY A 287 5.14 6.48 4.80
C GLY A 287 4.74 6.49 3.33
N GLY A 288 5.74 6.52 2.47
CA GLY A 288 5.57 6.52 1.01
C GLY A 288 6.10 7.80 0.36
N VAL A 289 5.39 8.33 -0.63
CA VAL A 289 5.81 9.53 -1.35
C VAL A 289 5.09 10.75 -0.75
N ILE A 290 5.53 11.15 0.45
CA ILE A 290 5.03 12.34 1.15
C ILE A 290 6.10 13.42 1.03
N PRO A 291 5.78 14.61 0.47
CA PRO A 291 6.75 15.71 0.37
C PRO A 291 7.22 16.18 1.75
N PRO A 292 8.52 16.47 1.95
CA PRO A 292 9.06 16.92 3.25
C PRO A 292 8.35 18.17 3.81
N GLN A 293 7.88 19.05 2.96
CA GLN A 293 7.12 20.25 3.32
C GLN A 293 5.79 19.96 4.01
N ASP A 294 5.24 18.76 3.85
CA ASP A 294 3.98 18.33 4.49
C ASP A 294 4.21 17.68 5.87
N TYR A 295 5.46 17.41 6.25
CA TYR A 295 5.78 16.74 7.52
C TYR A 295 5.35 17.58 8.73
N ASP A 296 5.66 18.87 8.71
CA ASP A 296 5.29 19.79 9.80
C ASP A 296 3.76 19.88 9.96
N TYR A 297 3.04 20.00 8.84
CA TYR A 297 1.58 19.98 8.82
C TYR A 297 1.00 18.71 9.47
N LEU A 298 1.55 17.54 9.14
CA LEU A 298 1.04 16.25 9.63
C LEU A 298 1.41 15.98 11.08
N ILE A 299 2.63 16.34 11.50
CA ILE A 299 3.17 16.01 12.82
C ILE A 299 2.78 17.09 13.85
N ASN A 300 2.98 18.37 13.52
CA ASN A 300 2.88 19.46 14.49
C ASN A 300 1.55 20.21 14.41
N GLU A 301 1.09 20.57 13.21
CA GLU A 301 -0.14 21.36 13.07
C GLU A 301 -1.39 20.52 13.32
N THR A 302 -1.57 19.43 12.55
CA THR A 302 -2.75 18.56 12.66
C THR A 302 -2.59 17.43 13.67
N LYS A 303 -1.36 17.12 14.08
CA LYS A 303 -1.01 15.99 14.96
C LYS A 303 -1.66 14.69 14.50
N SER A 304 -1.78 14.54 13.18
CA SER A 304 -2.44 13.39 12.56
C SER A 304 -1.55 12.15 12.45
N CYS A 305 -0.24 12.33 12.57
CA CYS A 305 0.71 11.22 12.74
C CYS A 305 1.89 11.63 13.64
N THR A 306 2.54 10.62 14.24
CA THR A 306 3.68 10.80 15.14
C THR A 306 5.01 10.81 14.40
N ALA A 307 5.08 10.12 13.24
CA ALA A 307 6.26 10.09 12.39
C ALA A 307 5.88 9.92 10.92
N VAL A 308 6.72 10.48 10.05
CA VAL A 308 6.63 10.32 8.60
C VAL A 308 7.93 9.73 8.06
N PHE A 309 7.81 8.68 7.26
CA PHE A 309 8.93 7.97 6.64
C PHE A 309 8.96 8.26 5.15
N GLY A 310 9.94 9.02 4.72
CA GLY A 310 10.14 9.39 3.31
C GLY A 310 10.73 8.25 2.46
N PRO A 311 10.81 8.46 1.14
CA PRO A 311 11.46 7.51 0.25
C PRO A 311 12.91 7.25 0.65
N GLY A 312 13.34 5.98 0.64
CA GLY A 312 14.69 5.58 1.02
C GLY A 312 14.93 5.36 2.52
N THR A 313 13.89 5.52 3.36
CA THR A 313 13.96 5.09 4.76
C THR A 313 14.08 3.56 4.80
N ARG A 314 15.09 3.05 5.50
CA ARG A 314 15.25 1.60 5.72
C ARG A 314 14.13 1.08 6.61
N ILE A 315 13.69 -0.16 6.39
CA ILE A 315 12.65 -0.79 7.22
C ILE A 315 13.13 -0.93 8.67
N THR A 316 14.42 -1.21 8.89
CA THR A 316 15.04 -1.26 10.21
C THR A 316 14.92 0.08 10.96
N ASP A 317 15.20 1.20 10.28
CA ASP A 317 15.09 2.53 10.90
C ASP A 317 13.62 2.88 11.22
N ALA A 318 12.70 2.52 10.32
CA ALA A 318 11.27 2.71 10.54
C ALA A 318 10.77 1.87 11.72
N ALA A 319 11.16 0.60 11.81
CA ALA A 319 10.77 -0.30 12.91
C ALA A 319 11.31 0.19 14.26
N LYS A 320 12.57 0.60 14.30
CA LYS A 320 13.17 1.21 15.52
C LYS A 320 12.38 2.43 15.96
N ARG A 321 12.10 3.35 15.04
CA ARG A 321 11.33 4.55 15.34
C ARG A 321 9.90 4.24 15.80
N VAL A 322 9.27 3.21 15.27
CA VAL A 322 7.94 2.75 15.67
C VAL A 322 7.99 2.22 17.11
N LEU A 323 8.99 1.41 17.48
CA LEU A 323 9.18 0.92 18.84
C LEU A 323 9.40 2.05 19.87
N ASP A 324 10.10 3.12 19.45
CA ASP A 324 10.36 4.29 20.29
C ASP A 324 9.10 5.12 20.58
N VAL A 325 8.08 5.05 19.72
CA VAL A 325 6.87 5.89 19.83
C VAL A 325 5.64 5.13 20.34
N ILE A 326 5.67 3.82 20.40
CA ILE A 326 4.59 3.03 21.01
C ILE A 326 4.56 3.32 22.53
N PRO A 327 3.42 3.77 23.08
CA PRO A 327 3.27 3.91 24.51
C PRO A 327 3.49 2.54 25.19
N ARG A 328 4.29 2.51 26.23
CA ARG A 328 4.42 1.32 27.11
C ARG A 328 3.55 1.53 28.32
N GLU A 329 2.81 0.52 28.72
CA GLU A 329 2.10 0.57 29.99
C GLU A 329 3.15 0.72 31.09
N SER A 330 3.07 1.86 31.79
CA SER A 330 3.95 2.09 32.96
C SER A 330 3.62 1.03 34.02
N GLY A 331 4.54 0.11 34.26
CA GLY A 331 4.41 -0.89 35.27
C GLY A 331 4.33 -0.29 36.70
#